data_d7baacf2a7582f5ebd118f51deba5653
#
_entry.id   d7baacf2a7582f5ebd118f51deba5653
#
_cell.length_a   1.000
_cell.length_b   1.000
_cell.length_c   1.000
_cell.angle_alpha   90.00
_cell.angle_beta   90.00
_cell.angle_gamma   90.00
#
_symmetry.space_group_name_H-M   'P 1'
#
loop_
_entity.id
_entity.type
_entity.pdbx_description
1 polymer ?
#
loop_
_entity_poly.entity_id
_entity_poly.type
_entity_poly.pdbx_seq_one_letter_code
_entity_poly.pdbx_strand_id
1 'polypeptide(L)'
;MAIVLETIKLLGATEKEVVREQYFYGLVEKNVLVTGADGQLGNEIKLLAQKINLPFKFHFTDADIIDITSKDRVEEYVKNNHIQYIINCAGFTAVERAETESDKAFDVNEAGVENIASIAKQYDVKVIHISTDYVFDGTSEVAYTEEITPNPLSVYGLSKLKGEDALMVMANDWIIIRTSWLFSEYGDNFVKTMISLMKQKDKLRVVEDEVGSPTYAADLAEMIIHILQLSEKDEWKTGIYHFCNSGEVSRYEFAKEIKRLAAIEDCELSGITSKEYGSVVKRPAYSALNPTKLANVFSVKIPRWEDALERCIKKINI
;
A
#
# COMPACT_ATOMS: atom_id res chain seq x y z
N MET A 1 -38.19 -7.60 2.78
CA MET A 1 -36.86 -8.13 3.10
C MET A 1 -36.94 -9.54 3.68
N ALA A 2 -37.50 -9.78 4.84
CA ALA A 2 -37.72 -11.15 5.37
C ALA A 2 -38.50 -12.07 4.40
N ILE A 3 -39.45 -11.54 3.67
CA ILE A 3 -40.25 -12.26 2.66
C ILE A 3 -39.39 -12.80 1.50
N VAL A 4 -38.37 -12.05 1.04
CA VAL A 4 -37.47 -12.50 -0.06
C VAL A 4 -36.61 -13.69 0.37
N LEU A 5 -36.06 -13.66 1.59
CA LEU A 5 -35.26 -14.76 2.14
C LEU A 5 -36.09 -16.02 2.39
N GLU A 6 -37.32 -15.88 2.87
CA GLU A 6 -38.24 -17.02 3.00
C GLU A 6 -38.60 -17.60 1.62
N THR A 7 -38.79 -16.75 0.60
CA THR A 7 -39.11 -17.20 -0.75
C THR A 7 -37.94 -17.98 -1.37
N ILE A 8 -36.69 -17.51 -1.18
CA ILE A 8 -35.48 -18.21 -1.66
C ILE A 8 -35.31 -19.57 -0.99
N LYS A 9 -35.56 -19.68 0.31
CA LYS A 9 -35.55 -20.96 1.04
C LYS A 9 -36.65 -21.92 0.57
N LEU A 10 -37.84 -21.40 0.30
CA LEU A 10 -38.98 -22.17 -0.21
C LEU A 10 -38.76 -22.72 -1.63
N LEU A 11 -37.88 -22.08 -2.42
CA LEU A 11 -37.47 -22.54 -3.76
C LEU A 11 -36.39 -23.63 -3.72
N GLY A 12 -35.98 -24.10 -2.55
CA GLY A 12 -35.02 -25.21 -2.40
C GLY A 12 -33.55 -24.78 -2.59
N ALA A 13 -33.26 -23.49 -2.44
CA ALA A 13 -31.90 -22.99 -2.52
C ALA A 13 -31.00 -23.59 -1.42
N THR A 14 -29.78 -23.92 -1.76
CA THR A 14 -28.77 -24.39 -0.81
C THR A 14 -28.35 -23.25 0.14
N GLU A 15 -27.83 -23.62 1.32
CA GLU A 15 -27.34 -22.65 2.31
C GLU A 15 -26.31 -21.67 1.69
N LYS A 16 -25.49 -22.16 0.75
CA LYS A 16 -24.52 -21.37 0.00
C LYS A 16 -25.17 -20.34 -0.93
N GLU A 17 -26.27 -20.69 -1.59
CA GLU A 17 -27.03 -19.80 -2.47
C GLU A 17 -27.78 -18.73 -1.66
N VAL A 18 -28.37 -19.11 -0.55
CA VAL A 18 -29.03 -18.16 0.38
C VAL A 18 -28.04 -17.14 0.91
N VAL A 19 -26.84 -17.56 1.31
CA VAL A 19 -25.78 -16.65 1.77
C VAL A 19 -25.31 -15.75 0.64
N ARG A 20 -25.13 -16.28 -0.60
CA ARG A 20 -24.75 -15.49 -1.77
C ARG A 20 -25.78 -14.41 -2.08
N GLU A 21 -27.07 -14.73 -2.06
CA GLU A 21 -28.15 -13.76 -2.27
C GLU A 21 -28.22 -12.72 -1.14
N GLN A 22 -27.96 -13.10 0.12
CA GLN A 22 -27.87 -12.17 1.23
C GLN A 22 -26.77 -11.11 1.02
N TYR A 23 -25.59 -11.52 0.52
CA TYR A 23 -24.52 -10.60 0.15
C TYR A 23 -24.91 -9.72 -1.04
N PHE A 24 -25.52 -10.31 -2.08
CA PHE A 24 -25.95 -9.59 -3.28
C PHE A 24 -26.95 -8.46 -2.98
N TYR A 25 -27.86 -8.69 -2.03
CA TYR A 25 -28.84 -7.66 -1.60
C TYR A 25 -28.30 -6.75 -0.49
N GLY A 26 -27.00 -6.79 -0.15
CA GLY A 26 -26.41 -5.97 0.91
C GLY A 26 -26.94 -6.31 2.31
N LEU A 27 -27.41 -7.55 2.51
CA LEU A 27 -27.98 -8.02 3.77
C LEU A 27 -26.93 -8.48 4.78
N VAL A 28 -25.71 -8.74 4.31
CA VAL A 28 -24.54 -9.11 5.14
C VAL A 28 -23.34 -8.32 4.67
N GLU A 29 -22.77 -7.53 5.57
CA GLU A 29 -21.51 -6.81 5.31
C GLU A 29 -20.37 -7.82 5.18
N LYS A 30 -19.50 -7.63 4.19
CA LYS A 30 -18.29 -8.44 4.05
C LYS A 30 -17.18 -7.94 4.98
N ASN A 31 -16.53 -8.86 5.67
CA ASN A 31 -15.49 -8.55 6.63
C ASN A 31 -14.14 -8.36 5.91
N VAL A 32 -13.50 -7.22 6.12
CA VAL A 32 -12.20 -6.84 5.56
C VAL A 32 -11.20 -6.68 6.70
N LEU A 33 -10.16 -7.49 6.72
CA LEU A 33 -9.04 -7.34 7.64
C LEU A 33 -8.01 -6.39 7.03
N VAL A 34 -7.64 -5.34 7.77
CA VAL A 34 -6.54 -4.43 7.43
C VAL A 34 -5.42 -4.63 8.44
N THR A 35 -4.27 -5.15 8.00
CA THR A 35 -3.07 -5.29 8.82
C THR A 35 -2.16 -4.08 8.66
N GLY A 36 -1.34 -3.76 9.67
CA GLY A 36 -0.53 -2.53 9.65
C GLY A 36 -1.38 -1.27 9.66
N ALA A 37 -2.49 -1.30 10.40
CA ALA A 37 -3.53 -0.29 10.38
C ALA A 37 -3.10 1.06 10.99
N ASP A 38 -2.06 1.08 11.82
CA ASP A 38 -1.51 2.29 12.43
C ASP A 38 -0.44 2.97 11.56
N GLY A 39 -0.08 2.35 10.42
CA GLY A 39 0.80 2.94 9.40
C GLY A 39 0.11 4.05 8.59
N GLN A 40 0.86 4.69 7.67
CA GLN A 40 0.36 5.76 6.81
C GLN A 40 -0.91 5.33 6.04
N LEU A 41 -0.82 4.25 5.28
CA LEU A 41 -1.92 3.75 4.45
C LEU A 41 -3.08 3.21 5.27
N GLY A 42 -2.79 2.48 6.35
CA GLY A 42 -3.82 1.93 7.25
C GLY A 42 -4.69 3.03 7.85
N ASN A 43 -4.08 4.15 8.31
CA ASN A 43 -4.82 5.30 8.82
C ASN A 43 -5.69 5.97 7.75
N GLU A 44 -5.21 6.09 6.50
CA GLU A 44 -6.00 6.66 5.39
C GLU A 44 -7.21 5.77 5.05
N ILE A 45 -7.01 4.44 5.02
CA ILE A 45 -8.11 3.48 4.82
C ILE A 45 -9.14 3.60 5.97
N LYS A 46 -8.66 3.70 7.21
CA LYS A 46 -9.51 3.86 8.40
C LYS A 46 -10.35 5.13 8.35
N LEU A 47 -9.71 6.25 7.96
CA LEU A 47 -10.41 7.52 7.79
C LEU A 47 -11.47 7.45 6.68
N LEU A 48 -11.13 6.83 5.56
CA LEU A 48 -12.03 6.70 4.42
C LEU A 48 -13.22 5.78 4.72
N ALA A 49 -12.97 4.65 5.38
CA ALA A 49 -14.03 3.72 5.82
C ALA A 49 -15.05 4.35 6.78
N GLN A 50 -14.63 5.34 7.56
CA GLN A 50 -15.54 6.10 8.44
C GLN A 50 -16.39 7.14 7.70
N LYS A 51 -15.89 7.65 6.56
CA LYS A 51 -16.56 8.74 5.82
C LYS A 51 -17.55 8.25 4.77
N ILE A 52 -17.35 7.05 4.25
CA ILE A 52 -18.13 6.50 3.15
C ILE A 52 -18.96 5.33 3.68
N ASN A 53 -20.25 5.32 3.33
CA ASN A 53 -21.08 4.15 3.63
C ASN A 53 -20.72 3.01 2.66
N LEU A 54 -19.97 2.04 3.13
CA LEU A 54 -19.48 0.90 2.37
C LEU A 54 -20.20 -0.38 2.81
N PRO A 55 -20.41 -1.34 1.91
CA PRO A 55 -20.98 -2.65 2.24
C PRO A 55 -19.93 -3.58 2.88
N PHE A 56 -18.97 -3.00 3.62
CA PHE A 56 -17.85 -3.69 4.24
C PHE A 56 -17.74 -3.35 5.71
N LYS A 57 -17.48 -4.36 6.52
CA LYS A 57 -17.08 -4.21 7.91
C LYS A 57 -15.56 -4.34 8.01
N PHE A 58 -14.89 -3.26 8.36
CA PHE A 58 -13.43 -3.22 8.49
C PHE A 58 -12.96 -3.62 9.89
N HIS A 59 -11.97 -4.49 9.93
CA HIS A 59 -11.22 -4.91 11.11
C HIS A 59 -9.81 -4.37 11.00
N PHE A 60 -9.51 -3.30 11.73
CA PHE A 60 -8.20 -2.65 11.72
C PHE A 60 -7.32 -3.25 12.81
N THR A 61 -6.15 -3.78 12.41
CA THR A 61 -5.22 -4.45 13.31
C THR A 61 -3.78 -4.05 13.04
N ASP A 62 -2.98 -4.03 14.09
CA ASP A 62 -1.53 -3.90 14.00
C ASP A 62 -0.86 -5.04 14.76
N ALA A 63 0.48 -5.07 14.85
CA ALA A 63 1.25 -6.18 15.38
C ALA A 63 0.93 -6.53 16.85
N ASP A 64 0.43 -5.59 17.63
CA ASP A 64 -0.05 -5.81 19.00
C ASP A 64 -1.33 -6.67 19.08
N ILE A 65 -2.20 -6.54 18.06
CA ILE A 65 -3.45 -7.32 17.94
C ILE A 65 -3.19 -8.60 17.13
N ILE A 66 -2.61 -8.45 15.92
CA ILE A 66 -2.27 -9.57 15.04
C ILE A 66 -0.88 -9.35 14.45
N ASP A 67 0.10 -10.09 14.96
CA ASP A 67 1.38 -10.22 14.31
C ASP A 67 1.25 -11.19 13.13
N ILE A 68 1.48 -10.73 11.90
CA ILE A 68 1.37 -11.54 10.69
C ILE A 68 2.40 -12.66 10.62
N THR A 69 3.48 -12.60 11.40
CA THR A 69 4.48 -13.66 11.53
C THR A 69 3.95 -14.86 12.33
N SER A 70 2.88 -14.68 13.10
CA SER A 70 2.21 -15.76 13.84
C SER A 70 1.05 -16.34 13.06
N LYS A 71 1.29 -17.42 12.31
CA LYS A 71 0.29 -18.08 11.47
C LYS A 71 -0.99 -18.41 12.23
N ASP A 72 -0.85 -19.02 13.41
CA ASP A 72 -1.99 -19.46 14.21
C ASP A 72 -2.91 -18.29 14.61
N ARG A 73 -2.33 -17.15 14.99
CA ARG A 73 -3.10 -15.95 15.36
C ARG A 73 -3.85 -15.36 14.16
N VAL A 74 -3.19 -15.30 13.00
CA VAL A 74 -3.84 -14.82 11.76
C VAL A 74 -4.99 -15.76 11.37
N GLU A 75 -4.75 -17.07 11.41
CA GLU A 75 -5.76 -18.07 11.07
C GLU A 75 -6.96 -18.02 12.01
N GLU A 76 -6.73 -17.98 13.31
CA GLU A 76 -7.77 -17.85 14.32
C GLU A 76 -8.63 -16.60 14.09
N TYR A 77 -7.99 -15.47 13.81
CA TYR A 77 -8.69 -14.22 13.57
C TYR A 77 -9.54 -14.26 12.30
N VAL A 78 -8.98 -14.76 11.20
CA VAL A 78 -9.68 -14.91 9.92
C VAL A 78 -10.91 -15.79 10.07
N LYS A 79 -10.77 -16.92 10.74
CA LYS A 79 -11.86 -17.87 10.99
C LYS A 79 -12.95 -17.28 11.91
N ASN A 80 -12.57 -16.74 13.06
CA ASN A 80 -13.52 -16.27 14.06
C ASN A 80 -14.30 -15.03 13.62
N ASN A 81 -13.72 -14.19 12.74
CA ASN A 81 -14.34 -12.99 12.23
C ASN A 81 -14.88 -13.15 10.80
N HIS A 82 -14.86 -14.36 10.24
CA HIS A 82 -15.35 -14.64 8.88
C HIS A 82 -14.82 -13.63 7.86
N ILE A 83 -13.48 -13.45 7.83
CA ILE A 83 -12.80 -12.51 6.93
C ILE A 83 -12.90 -13.00 5.48
N GLN A 84 -13.34 -12.14 4.56
CA GLN A 84 -13.39 -12.40 3.12
C GLN A 84 -12.30 -11.66 2.33
N TYR A 85 -11.77 -10.57 2.89
CA TYR A 85 -10.72 -9.77 2.28
C TYR A 85 -9.62 -9.47 3.29
N ILE A 86 -8.38 -9.52 2.85
CA ILE A 86 -7.23 -9.01 3.62
C ILE A 86 -6.57 -7.89 2.81
N ILE A 87 -6.43 -6.71 3.41
CA ILE A 87 -5.57 -5.63 2.92
C ILE A 87 -4.31 -5.65 3.77
N ASN A 88 -3.22 -6.19 3.21
CA ASN A 88 -1.96 -6.30 3.93
C ASN A 88 -1.12 -5.04 3.74
N CYS A 89 -1.24 -4.10 4.68
CA CYS A 89 -0.38 -2.91 4.79
C CYS A 89 0.79 -3.14 5.76
N ALA A 90 0.83 -4.26 6.50
CA ALA A 90 1.93 -4.59 7.38
C ALA A 90 3.21 -4.87 6.60
N GLY A 91 4.33 -4.40 7.10
CA GLY A 91 5.63 -4.63 6.51
C GLY A 91 6.75 -3.98 7.33
N PHE A 92 7.93 -4.55 7.26
CA PHE A 92 9.15 -3.95 7.76
C PHE A 92 9.66 -2.95 6.72
N THR A 93 9.45 -1.65 6.94
CA THR A 93 9.70 -0.57 5.95
C THR A 93 10.93 0.28 6.25
N ALA A 94 11.65 0.02 7.33
CA ALA A 94 12.85 0.72 7.71
C ALA A 94 14.05 0.25 6.86
N VAL A 95 14.22 0.84 5.67
CA VAL A 95 15.17 0.41 4.63
C VAL A 95 16.59 0.27 5.17
N GLU A 96 17.10 1.26 5.91
CA GLU A 96 18.44 1.23 6.50
C GLU A 96 18.57 0.13 7.56
N ARG A 97 17.54 -0.07 8.38
CA ARG A 97 17.56 -1.10 9.43
C ARG A 97 17.44 -2.51 8.85
N ALA A 98 16.83 -2.67 7.68
CA ALA A 98 16.73 -3.97 7.02
C ALA A 98 18.12 -4.55 6.72
N GLU A 99 19.13 -3.73 6.42
CA GLU A 99 20.49 -4.21 6.18
C GLU A 99 21.15 -4.81 7.43
N THR A 100 20.75 -4.38 8.61
CA THR A 100 21.31 -4.86 9.90
C THR A 100 20.35 -5.78 10.66
N GLU A 101 19.05 -5.73 10.38
CA GLU A 101 18.00 -6.55 10.97
C GLU A 101 17.33 -7.42 9.87
N SER A 102 18.18 -8.05 9.05
CA SER A 102 17.73 -8.82 7.87
C SER A 102 16.67 -9.88 8.22
N ASP A 103 16.92 -10.65 9.30
CA ASP A 103 15.99 -11.71 9.73
C ASP A 103 14.59 -11.15 9.99
N LYS A 104 14.49 -10.01 10.68
CA LYS A 104 13.19 -9.37 10.93
C LYS A 104 12.53 -8.87 9.64
N ALA A 105 13.33 -8.37 8.69
CA ALA A 105 12.80 -7.93 7.41
C ALA A 105 12.18 -9.11 6.65
N PHE A 106 12.85 -10.25 6.60
CA PHE A 106 12.31 -11.46 5.98
C PHE A 106 11.17 -12.08 6.78
N ASP A 107 11.25 -12.11 8.12
CA ASP A 107 10.16 -12.61 8.97
C ASP A 107 8.84 -11.89 8.67
N VAL A 108 8.87 -10.55 8.55
CA VAL A 108 7.66 -9.77 8.32
C VAL A 108 7.27 -9.76 6.84
N ASN A 109 8.24 -9.47 5.93
CA ASN A 109 7.94 -9.20 4.53
C ASN A 109 7.82 -10.46 3.67
N GLU A 110 8.40 -11.59 4.08
CA GLU A 110 8.31 -12.88 3.42
C GLU A 110 7.44 -13.84 4.24
N ALA A 111 7.91 -14.34 5.39
CA ALA A 111 7.20 -15.35 6.16
C ALA A 111 5.80 -14.90 6.63
N GLY A 112 5.64 -13.62 7.02
CA GLY A 112 4.33 -13.04 7.34
C GLY A 112 3.37 -13.06 6.14
N VAL A 113 3.88 -12.78 4.94
CA VAL A 113 3.06 -12.84 3.71
C VAL A 113 2.75 -14.27 3.29
N GLU A 114 3.68 -15.23 3.48
CA GLU A 114 3.44 -16.66 3.30
C GLU A 114 2.29 -17.16 4.20
N ASN A 115 2.27 -16.73 5.46
CA ASN A 115 1.19 -17.06 6.39
C ASN A 115 -0.15 -16.56 5.86
N ILE A 116 -0.21 -15.28 5.47
CA ILE A 116 -1.42 -14.67 4.87
C ILE A 116 -1.85 -15.44 3.63
N ALA A 117 -0.93 -15.74 2.71
CA ALA A 117 -1.21 -16.44 1.46
C ALA A 117 -1.76 -17.86 1.69
N SER A 118 -1.14 -18.62 2.61
CA SER A 118 -1.57 -19.94 3.01
C SER A 118 -2.99 -19.94 3.57
N ILE A 119 -3.27 -19.00 4.47
CA ILE A 119 -4.59 -18.84 5.11
C ILE A 119 -5.62 -18.36 4.09
N ALA A 120 -5.26 -17.43 3.22
CA ALA A 120 -6.13 -16.95 2.15
C ALA A 120 -6.59 -18.09 1.23
N LYS A 121 -5.68 -19.00 0.87
CA LYS A 121 -6.01 -20.21 0.09
C LYS A 121 -6.96 -21.15 0.86
N GLN A 122 -6.69 -21.36 2.13
CA GLN A 122 -7.46 -22.30 2.97
C GLN A 122 -8.91 -21.84 3.19
N TYR A 123 -9.12 -20.54 3.35
CA TYR A 123 -10.41 -19.94 3.70
C TYR A 123 -11.07 -19.17 2.55
N ASP A 124 -10.52 -19.26 1.32
CA ASP A 124 -11.02 -18.57 0.12
C ASP A 124 -11.13 -17.04 0.31
N VAL A 125 -10.06 -16.45 0.87
CA VAL A 125 -9.95 -15.01 1.17
C VAL A 125 -9.20 -14.32 0.05
N LYS A 126 -9.70 -13.17 -0.41
CA LYS A 126 -9.02 -12.31 -1.39
C LYS A 126 -8.01 -11.39 -0.71
N VAL A 127 -6.81 -11.25 -1.30
CA VAL A 127 -5.72 -10.48 -0.70
C VAL A 127 -5.32 -9.31 -1.58
N ILE A 128 -5.25 -8.10 -1.00
CA ILE A 128 -4.56 -6.95 -1.57
C ILE A 128 -3.28 -6.76 -0.74
N HIS A 129 -2.11 -6.90 -1.39
CA HIS A 129 -0.80 -6.76 -0.74
C HIS A 129 -0.06 -5.53 -1.26
N ILE A 130 0.47 -4.73 -0.33
CA ILE A 130 1.23 -3.53 -0.68
C ILE A 130 2.72 -3.87 -0.76
N SER A 131 3.30 -3.64 -1.93
CA SER A 131 4.72 -3.81 -2.22
C SER A 131 5.40 -2.47 -2.55
N THR A 132 6.59 -2.50 -3.14
CA THR A 132 7.50 -1.36 -3.25
C THR A 132 8.19 -1.27 -4.62
N ASP A 133 8.60 -0.06 -4.99
CA ASP A 133 9.53 0.23 -6.08
C ASP A 133 10.95 -0.30 -5.85
N TYR A 134 11.34 -0.57 -4.60
CA TYR A 134 12.66 -1.14 -4.26
C TYR A 134 12.88 -2.57 -4.75
N VAL A 135 11.89 -3.19 -5.38
CA VAL A 135 12.07 -4.45 -6.11
C VAL A 135 12.88 -4.27 -7.40
N PHE A 136 13.07 -3.04 -7.87
CA PHE A 136 13.83 -2.70 -9.07
C PHE A 136 15.24 -2.19 -8.74
N ASP A 137 16.17 -2.34 -9.71
CA ASP A 137 17.60 -1.98 -9.57
C ASP A 137 17.91 -0.50 -9.86
N GLY A 138 16.98 0.25 -10.40
CA GLY A 138 17.17 1.67 -10.69
C GLY A 138 17.99 1.97 -11.93
N THR A 139 18.16 1.02 -12.83
CA THR A 139 18.97 1.18 -14.07
C THR A 139 18.15 1.61 -15.29
N SER A 140 16.82 1.68 -15.16
CA SER A 140 15.94 2.11 -16.25
C SER A 140 16.06 3.61 -16.52
N GLU A 141 15.84 4.00 -17.78
CA GLU A 141 15.73 5.41 -18.21
C GLU A 141 14.26 5.84 -18.39
N VAL A 142 13.32 4.92 -18.17
CA VAL A 142 11.88 5.16 -18.29
C VAL A 142 11.14 4.49 -17.11
N ALA A 143 9.95 4.98 -16.79
CA ALA A 143 9.17 4.46 -15.68
C ALA A 143 8.94 2.94 -15.80
N TYR A 144 9.20 2.23 -14.70
CA TYR A 144 9.07 0.77 -14.62
C TYR A 144 7.63 0.34 -14.82
N THR A 145 7.43 -0.60 -15.75
CA THR A 145 6.16 -1.32 -15.91
C THR A 145 6.17 -2.63 -15.14
N GLU A 146 5.02 -3.26 -14.99
CA GLU A 146 4.89 -4.52 -14.25
C GLU A 146 5.54 -5.72 -14.97
N GLU A 147 5.86 -5.58 -16.26
CA GLU A 147 6.55 -6.60 -17.07
C GLU A 147 8.07 -6.62 -16.87
N ILE A 148 8.64 -5.57 -16.29
CA ILE A 148 10.09 -5.52 -16.02
C ILE A 148 10.40 -6.48 -14.88
N THR A 149 11.38 -7.36 -15.13
CA THR A 149 11.84 -8.32 -14.12
C THR A 149 12.46 -7.60 -12.93
N PRO A 150 11.99 -7.84 -11.70
CA PRO A 150 12.59 -7.29 -10.50
C PRO A 150 14.05 -7.71 -10.29
N ASN A 151 14.87 -6.79 -9.78
CA ASN A 151 16.27 -7.01 -9.43
C ASN A 151 16.67 -6.12 -8.23
N PRO A 152 16.19 -6.43 -7.01
CA PRO A 152 16.37 -5.56 -5.85
C PRO A 152 17.83 -5.41 -5.43
N LEU A 153 18.22 -4.20 -5.01
CA LEU A 153 19.58 -3.87 -4.56
C LEU A 153 19.76 -3.91 -3.04
N SER A 154 18.69 -4.01 -2.28
CA SER A 154 18.67 -3.93 -0.81
C SER A 154 17.98 -5.14 -0.19
N VAL A 155 18.27 -5.41 1.07
CA VAL A 155 17.58 -6.44 1.86
C VAL A 155 16.08 -6.14 1.94
N TYR A 156 15.70 -4.87 2.12
CA TYR A 156 14.30 -4.46 2.10
C TYR A 156 13.60 -4.84 0.78
N GLY A 157 14.18 -4.44 -0.36
CA GLY A 157 13.60 -4.74 -1.66
C GLY A 157 13.49 -6.25 -1.90
N LEU A 158 14.54 -7.02 -1.54
CA LEU A 158 14.55 -8.47 -1.68
C LEU A 158 13.49 -9.15 -0.79
N SER A 159 13.38 -8.74 0.47
CA SER A 159 12.38 -9.32 1.40
C SER A 159 10.95 -9.05 0.92
N LYS A 160 10.67 -7.85 0.36
CA LYS A 160 9.37 -7.52 -0.22
C LYS A 160 9.08 -8.35 -1.45
N LEU A 161 10.06 -8.52 -2.35
CA LEU A 161 9.91 -9.37 -3.55
C LEU A 161 9.63 -10.83 -3.17
N LYS A 162 10.27 -11.35 -2.13
CA LYS A 162 10.00 -12.71 -1.64
C LYS A 162 8.56 -12.87 -1.14
N GLY A 163 8.00 -11.86 -0.49
CA GLY A 163 6.59 -11.83 -0.13
C GLY A 163 5.66 -11.82 -1.34
N GLU A 164 6.00 -11.06 -2.42
CA GLU A 164 5.26 -11.12 -3.68
C GLU A 164 5.27 -12.54 -4.26
N ASP A 165 6.45 -13.18 -4.35
CA ASP A 165 6.63 -14.55 -4.85
C ASP A 165 5.76 -15.54 -4.07
N ALA A 166 5.78 -15.46 -2.74
CA ALA A 166 4.97 -16.31 -1.86
C ALA A 166 3.47 -16.16 -2.10
N LEU A 167 2.99 -14.91 -2.19
CA LEU A 167 1.58 -14.65 -2.44
C LEU A 167 1.12 -15.18 -3.81
N MET A 168 1.91 -14.96 -4.86
CA MET A 168 1.62 -15.42 -6.22
C MET A 168 1.53 -16.95 -6.32
N VAL A 169 2.38 -17.67 -5.58
CA VAL A 169 2.43 -19.14 -5.63
C VAL A 169 1.33 -19.77 -4.78
N MET A 170 1.00 -19.17 -3.65
CA MET A 170 0.19 -19.82 -2.63
C MET A 170 -1.27 -19.39 -2.61
N ALA A 171 -1.59 -18.14 -2.91
CA ALA A 171 -2.96 -17.63 -2.85
C ALA A 171 -3.71 -17.82 -4.17
N ASN A 172 -5.04 -17.97 -4.12
CA ASN A 172 -5.88 -18.09 -5.32
C ASN A 172 -6.21 -16.72 -5.92
N ASP A 173 -6.70 -15.81 -5.08
CA ASP A 173 -7.15 -14.46 -5.45
C ASP A 173 -6.32 -13.39 -4.76
N TRP A 174 -5.45 -12.75 -5.53
CA TRP A 174 -4.53 -11.75 -5.00
C TRP A 174 -4.35 -10.56 -5.96
N ILE A 175 -4.10 -9.42 -5.38
CA ILE A 175 -3.66 -8.20 -6.05
C ILE A 175 -2.44 -7.69 -5.32
N ILE A 176 -1.32 -7.50 -6.03
CA ILE A 176 -0.12 -6.87 -5.51
C ILE A 176 -0.07 -5.45 -6.06
N ILE A 177 0.04 -4.46 -5.17
CA ILE A 177 0.20 -3.07 -5.56
C ILE A 177 1.60 -2.62 -5.14
N ARG A 178 2.51 -2.44 -6.12
CA ARG A 178 3.80 -1.79 -5.90
C ARG A 178 3.59 -0.29 -5.88
N THR A 179 4.07 0.35 -4.84
CA THR A 179 4.01 1.81 -4.67
C THR A 179 5.38 2.38 -4.34
N SER A 180 5.55 3.70 -4.43
CA SER A 180 6.83 4.37 -4.21
C SER A 180 6.64 5.67 -3.43
N TRP A 181 7.64 6.05 -2.65
CA TRP A 181 7.75 7.34 -1.97
C TRP A 181 6.45 7.75 -1.26
N LEU A 182 5.87 6.82 -0.49
CA LEU A 182 4.59 7.01 0.19
C LEU A 182 4.68 8.15 1.20
N PHE A 183 3.70 9.06 1.16
CA PHE A 183 3.57 10.16 2.12
C PHE A 183 2.11 10.34 2.54
N SER A 184 1.92 10.88 3.74
CA SER A 184 0.63 11.16 4.35
C SER A 184 0.80 12.17 5.48
N GLU A 185 -0.30 12.73 5.98
CA GLU A 185 -0.34 13.43 7.26
C GLU A 185 -0.04 12.52 8.46
N TYR A 186 -0.20 11.20 8.29
CA TYR A 186 0.08 10.18 9.32
C TYR A 186 1.52 9.63 9.23
N GLY A 187 2.00 9.09 10.34
CA GLY A 187 3.30 8.41 10.42
C GLY A 187 4.50 9.30 10.07
N ASP A 188 5.67 8.69 9.93
CA ASP A 188 6.89 9.36 9.50
C ASP A 188 7.09 9.17 8.00
N ASN A 189 7.45 10.26 7.29
CA ASN A 189 7.69 10.25 5.86
C ASN A 189 8.55 11.42 5.42
N PHE A 190 8.98 11.40 4.17
CA PHE A 190 9.87 12.41 3.60
C PHE A 190 9.28 13.84 3.69
N VAL A 191 7.98 14.01 3.44
CA VAL A 191 7.32 15.33 3.47
C VAL A 191 7.41 15.95 4.87
N LYS A 192 7.01 15.20 5.90
CA LYS A 192 7.05 15.66 7.30
C LYS A 192 8.49 15.90 7.77
N THR A 193 9.41 15.01 7.38
CA THR A 193 10.83 15.16 7.70
C THR A 193 11.41 16.44 7.09
N MET A 194 11.12 16.70 5.81
CA MET A 194 11.60 17.93 5.16
C MET A 194 11.03 19.18 5.81
N ILE A 195 9.73 19.23 6.08
CA ILE A 195 9.09 20.35 6.80
C ILE A 195 9.78 20.59 8.15
N SER A 196 9.99 19.54 8.93
CA SER A 196 10.63 19.63 10.25
C SER A 196 12.08 20.12 10.16
N LEU A 197 12.87 19.57 9.23
CA LEU A 197 14.26 19.97 9.06
C LEU A 197 14.41 21.40 8.54
N MET A 198 13.58 21.81 7.58
CA MET A 198 13.61 23.16 7.03
C MET A 198 13.18 24.23 8.04
N LYS A 199 12.37 23.90 9.04
CA LYS A 199 12.04 24.81 10.15
C LYS A 199 13.15 24.96 11.19
N GLN A 200 14.10 24.02 11.23
CA GLN A 200 15.16 23.96 12.24
C GLN A 200 16.53 24.37 11.71
N LYS A 201 16.70 24.45 10.39
CA LYS A 201 18.01 24.66 9.75
C LYS A 201 17.93 25.77 8.70
N ASP A 202 18.92 26.63 8.70
CA ASP A 202 19.06 27.68 7.67
C ASP A 202 19.48 27.11 6.31
N LYS A 203 20.13 25.94 6.30
CA LYS A 203 20.60 25.25 5.09
C LYS A 203 20.36 23.75 5.17
N LEU A 204 19.87 23.15 4.09
CA LEU A 204 19.66 21.71 3.98
C LEU A 204 20.11 21.21 2.59
N ARG A 205 20.90 20.13 2.60
CA ARG A 205 21.33 19.44 1.38
C ARG A 205 20.42 18.25 1.12
N VAL A 206 19.95 18.10 -0.13
CA VAL A 206 19.02 17.06 -0.55
C VAL A 206 19.55 16.38 -1.79
N VAL A 207 19.42 15.04 -1.85
CA VAL A 207 19.86 14.24 -3.01
C VAL A 207 19.07 14.65 -4.26
N GLU A 208 19.78 14.92 -5.36
CA GLU A 208 19.20 15.40 -6.62
C GLU A 208 19.21 14.36 -7.75
N ASP A 209 20.04 13.32 -7.62
CA ASP A 209 20.24 12.26 -8.60
C ASP A 209 19.42 10.96 -8.30
N GLU A 210 18.48 11.01 -7.35
CA GLU A 210 17.46 9.99 -7.16
C GLU A 210 16.12 10.50 -7.69
N VAL A 211 15.52 9.78 -8.65
CA VAL A 211 14.26 10.10 -9.29
C VAL A 211 13.22 9.01 -9.02
N GLY A 212 12.01 9.40 -8.68
CA GLY A 212 10.91 8.48 -8.40
C GLY A 212 9.54 9.12 -8.57
N SER A 213 8.50 8.40 -8.21
CA SER A 213 7.11 8.85 -8.27
C SER A 213 6.52 8.91 -6.86
N PRO A 214 6.27 10.12 -6.30
CA PRO A 214 5.64 10.23 -4.99
C PRO A 214 4.21 9.69 -4.99
N THR A 215 3.80 9.07 -3.88
CA THR A 215 2.45 8.53 -3.69
C THR A 215 1.80 9.09 -2.43
N TYR A 216 0.67 9.74 -2.57
CA TYR A 216 -0.16 10.12 -1.43
C TYR A 216 -0.97 8.91 -0.96
N ALA A 217 -0.82 8.53 0.31
CA ALA A 217 -1.46 7.35 0.86
C ALA A 217 -3.01 7.43 0.81
N ALA A 218 -3.60 8.63 0.85
CA ALA A 218 -5.04 8.81 0.69
C ALA A 218 -5.51 8.40 -0.72
N ASP A 219 -4.75 8.73 -1.78
CA ASP A 219 -5.11 8.33 -3.15
C ASP A 219 -4.99 6.82 -3.35
N LEU A 220 -3.97 6.20 -2.74
CA LEU A 220 -3.84 4.75 -2.73
C LEU A 220 -4.96 4.07 -1.92
N ALA A 221 -5.38 4.65 -0.80
CA ALA A 221 -6.50 4.16 -0.02
C ALA A 221 -7.82 4.21 -0.82
N GLU A 222 -8.09 5.32 -1.53
CA GLU A 222 -9.24 5.45 -2.43
C GLU A 222 -9.22 4.37 -3.53
N MET A 223 -8.04 4.10 -4.11
CA MET A 223 -7.88 3.05 -5.11
C MET A 223 -8.18 1.65 -4.55
N ILE A 224 -7.69 1.33 -3.35
CA ILE A 224 -7.93 0.05 -2.68
C ILE A 224 -9.43 -0.15 -2.40
N ILE A 225 -10.10 0.88 -1.90
CA ILE A 225 -11.57 0.84 -1.68
C ILE A 225 -12.31 0.65 -3.00
N HIS A 226 -11.88 1.32 -4.07
CA HIS A 226 -12.47 1.12 -5.40
C HIS A 226 -12.32 -0.33 -5.90
N ILE A 227 -11.15 -0.96 -5.71
CA ILE A 227 -10.93 -2.38 -6.02
C ILE A 227 -11.90 -3.28 -5.22
N LEU A 228 -12.08 -3.03 -3.92
CA LEU A 228 -13.04 -3.77 -3.12
C LEU A 228 -14.48 -3.64 -3.65
N GLN A 229 -14.89 -2.43 -4.03
CA GLN A 229 -16.21 -2.18 -4.60
C GLN A 229 -16.44 -2.89 -5.94
N LEU A 230 -15.40 -2.96 -6.80
CA LEU A 230 -15.46 -3.70 -8.05
C LEU A 230 -15.56 -5.20 -7.82
N SER A 231 -14.91 -5.72 -6.77
CA SER A 231 -14.98 -7.15 -6.44
C SER A 231 -16.38 -7.61 -6.06
N GLU A 232 -17.24 -6.70 -5.58
CA GLU A 232 -18.66 -6.99 -5.32
C GLU A 232 -19.48 -7.19 -6.60
N LYS A 233 -18.94 -6.78 -7.74
CA LYS A 233 -19.53 -6.96 -9.07
C LYS A 233 -18.90 -8.12 -9.84
N ASP A 234 -18.20 -9.03 -9.15
CA ASP A 234 -17.39 -10.11 -9.73
C ASP A 234 -16.28 -9.59 -10.70
N GLU A 235 -15.79 -8.36 -10.48
CA GLU A 235 -14.76 -7.71 -11.30
C GLU A 235 -13.36 -7.78 -10.65
N TRP A 236 -13.07 -8.83 -9.85
CA TRP A 236 -11.74 -9.04 -9.30
C TRP A 236 -10.73 -9.34 -10.40
N LYS A 237 -9.59 -8.63 -10.40
CA LYS A 237 -8.54 -8.75 -11.41
C LYS A 237 -7.20 -9.10 -10.73
N THR A 238 -6.99 -10.40 -10.52
CA THR A 238 -5.70 -10.91 -10.00
C THR A 238 -4.53 -10.42 -10.85
N GLY A 239 -3.48 -9.92 -10.19
CA GLY A 239 -2.29 -9.45 -10.88
C GLY A 239 -1.43 -8.49 -10.07
N ILE A 240 -0.26 -8.17 -10.63
CA ILE A 240 0.64 -7.11 -10.15
C ILE A 240 0.25 -5.80 -10.84
N TYR A 241 0.20 -4.74 -10.06
CA TYR A 241 -0.12 -3.38 -10.49
C TYR A 241 0.82 -2.37 -9.84
N HIS A 242 1.10 -1.30 -10.56
CA HIS A 242 1.80 -0.15 -10.01
C HIS A 242 0.81 0.96 -9.68
N PHE A 243 0.93 1.53 -8.48
CA PHE A 243 0.20 2.73 -8.09
C PHE A 243 1.16 3.78 -7.52
N CYS A 244 1.21 4.92 -8.18
CA CYS A 244 1.82 6.16 -7.70
C CYS A 244 1.02 7.33 -8.26
N ASN A 245 1.13 8.52 -7.68
CA ASN A 245 0.62 9.71 -8.33
C ASN A 245 1.38 9.96 -9.65
N SER A 246 0.71 10.50 -10.67
CA SER A 246 1.30 10.66 -11.98
C SER A 246 2.40 11.75 -11.98
N GLY A 247 3.47 11.46 -12.71
CA GLY A 247 4.65 12.31 -12.83
C GLY A 247 5.86 11.75 -12.07
N GLU A 248 7.02 12.25 -12.44
CA GLU A 248 8.32 11.87 -11.92
C GLU A 248 9.01 13.11 -11.37
N VAL A 249 9.81 12.93 -10.33
CA VAL A 249 10.49 14.05 -9.67
C VAL A 249 11.75 13.57 -8.95
N SER A 250 12.80 14.41 -8.88
CA SER A 250 13.94 14.13 -8.00
C SER A 250 13.60 14.43 -6.53
N ARG A 251 14.34 13.83 -5.59
CA ARG A 251 14.20 14.15 -4.16
C ARG A 251 14.38 15.65 -3.90
N TYR A 252 15.32 16.26 -4.59
CA TYR A 252 15.59 17.69 -4.46
C TYR A 252 14.42 18.58 -4.94
N GLU A 253 13.91 18.30 -6.15
CA GLU A 253 12.75 19.06 -6.66
C GLU A 253 11.49 18.80 -5.83
N PHE A 254 11.29 17.59 -5.34
CA PHE A 254 10.20 17.28 -4.41
C PHE A 254 10.32 18.09 -3.10
N ALA A 255 11.55 18.19 -2.54
CA ALA A 255 11.79 19.02 -1.36
C ALA A 255 11.55 20.52 -1.61
N LYS A 256 11.88 21.02 -2.82
CA LYS A 256 11.58 22.41 -3.21
C LYS A 256 10.07 22.68 -3.24
N GLU A 257 9.30 21.75 -3.78
CA GLU A 257 7.84 21.91 -3.82
C GLU A 257 7.21 21.82 -2.43
N ILE A 258 7.72 20.91 -1.56
CA ILE A 258 7.33 20.84 -0.15
C ILE A 258 7.60 22.20 0.54
N LYS A 259 8.80 22.80 0.35
CA LYS A 259 9.18 24.09 0.89
C LYS A 259 8.20 25.19 0.45
N ARG A 260 7.89 25.24 -0.85
CA ARG A 260 6.97 26.21 -1.44
C ARG A 260 5.57 26.10 -0.85
N LEU A 261 5.00 24.89 -0.80
CA LEU A 261 3.64 24.66 -0.30
C LEU A 261 3.52 24.85 1.21
N ALA A 262 4.59 24.55 1.96
CA ALA A 262 4.64 24.78 3.40
C ALA A 262 4.97 26.24 3.78
N ALA A 263 5.15 27.14 2.80
CA ALA A 263 5.51 28.54 2.98
C ALA A 263 6.74 28.77 3.90
N ILE A 264 7.77 27.90 3.77
CA ILE A 264 9.02 28.03 4.56
C ILE A 264 10.01 28.86 3.75
N GLU A 265 10.39 30.04 4.26
CA GLU A 265 11.28 30.97 3.57
C GLU A 265 12.75 30.84 4.00
N ASP A 266 13.01 30.64 5.27
CA ASP A 266 14.31 30.84 5.94
C ASP A 266 15.33 29.68 5.73
N CYS A 267 15.01 28.64 4.97
CA CYS A 267 15.91 27.52 4.74
C CYS A 267 16.41 27.50 3.28
N GLU A 268 17.71 27.57 3.07
CA GLU A 268 18.34 27.39 1.75
C GLU A 268 18.46 25.91 1.42
N LEU A 269 17.87 25.46 0.29
CA LEU A 269 18.02 24.10 -0.23
C LEU A 269 19.11 24.04 -1.30
N SER A 270 19.98 23.04 -1.24
CA SER A 270 20.97 22.74 -2.27
C SER A 270 20.97 21.26 -2.63
N GLY A 271 21.16 20.97 -3.93
CA GLY A 271 21.30 19.61 -4.43
C GLY A 271 22.66 19.00 -4.08
N ILE A 272 22.69 17.70 -3.82
CA ILE A 272 23.91 16.89 -3.71
C ILE A 272 23.68 15.56 -4.39
N THR A 273 24.77 14.89 -4.80
CA THR A 273 24.66 13.53 -5.33
C THR A 273 24.42 12.50 -4.20
N SER A 274 23.83 11.37 -4.53
CA SER A 274 23.68 10.21 -3.64
C SER A 274 25.04 9.73 -3.11
N LYS A 275 26.10 9.83 -3.94
CA LYS A 275 27.46 9.53 -3.55
C LYS A 275 27.99 10.49 -2.47
N GLU A 276 27.73 11.78 -2.60
CA GLU A 276 28.13 12.79 -1.58
C GLU A 276 27.31 12.66 -0.30
N TYR A 277 26.06 12.20 -0.40
CA TYR A 277 25.21 11.90 0.76
C TYR A 277 25.75 10.74 1.58
N GLY A 278 26.37 9.73 0.91
CA GLY A 278 27.04 8.62 1.58
C GLY A 278 26.10 7.64 2.27
N SER A 279 24.91 7.38 1.70
CA SER A 279 23.99 6.37 2.23
C SER A 279 24.66 4.99 2.27
N VAL A 280 24.44 4.26 3.37
CA VAL A 280 24.90 2.87 3.53
C VAL A 280 24.12 1.93 2.60
N VAL A 281 22.84 2.22 2.40
CA VAL A 281 21.96 1.43 1.54
C VAL A 281 22.07 1.90 0.09
N LYS A 282 22.22 0.96 -0.83
CA LYS A 282 22.07 1.24 -2.26
C LYS A 282 20.60 1.48 -2.57
N ARG A 283 20.28 2.72 -2.88
CA ARG A 283 18.95 3.10 -3.37
C ARG A 283 18.96 3.10 -4.89
N PRO A 284 17.84 2.71 -5.54
CA PRO A 284 17.73 2.85 -6.99
C PRO A 284 17.81 4.34 -7.37
N ALA A 285 18.71 4.67 -8.32
CA ALA A 285 18.83 6.05 -8.81
C ALA A 285 17.58 6.50 -9.56
N TYR A 286 16.91 5.57 -10.23
CA TYR A 286 15.64 5.80 -10.88
C TYR A 286 14.63 4.72 -10.45
N SER A 287 13.55 5.11 -9.81
CA SER A 287 12.50 4.17 -9.32
C SER A 287 11.08 4.59 -9.69
N ALA A 288 10.93 5.47 -10.68
CA ALA A 288 9.62 5.90 -11.12
C ALA A 288 8.80 4.71 -11.64
N LEU A 289 7.55 4.60 -11.18
CA LEU A 289 6.61 3.55 -11.57
C LEU A 289 5.63 4.06 -12.64
N ASN A 290 5.27 3.18 -13.57
CA ASN A 290 4.23 3.46 -14.55
C ASN A 290 2.88 2.91 -14.07
N PRO A 291 1.89 3.75 -13.70
CA PRO A 291 0.61 3.31 -13.20
C PRO A 291 -0.44 3.05 -14.28
N THR A 292 -0.08 3.08 -15.57
CA THR A 292 -1.02 3.02 -16.71
C THR A 292 -1.82 1.72 -16.73
N LYS A 293 -1.22 0.58 -16.40
CA LYS A 293 -1.93 -0.71 -16.35
C LYS A 293 -3.06 -0.67 -15.33
N LEU A 294 -2.78 -0.22 -14.11
CA LEU A 294 -3.79 -0.08 -13.06
C LEU A 294 -4.89 0.89 -13.49
N ALA A 295 -4.53 2.07 -14.00
CA ALA A 295 -5.49 3.07 -14.46
C ALA A 295 -6.46 2.53 -15.52
N ASN A 296 -5.96 1.76 -16.48
CA ASN A 296 -6.76 1.17 -17.55
C ASN A 296 -7.64 0.02 -17.06
N VAL A 297 -7.08 -0.91 -16.25
CA VAL A 297 -7.80 -2.10 -15.75
C VAL A 297 -8.95 -1.71 -14.85
N PHE A 298 -8.76 -0.73 -13.98
CA PHE A 298 -9.76 -0.29 -13.01
C PHE A 298 -10.50 0.99 -13.42
N SER A 299 -10.24 1.50 -14.63
CA SER A 299 -10.93 2.67 -15.20
C SER A 299 -10.88 3.92 -14.31
N VAL A 300 -9.69 4.20 -13.73
CA VAL A 300 -9.47 5.35 -12.85
C VAL A 300 -8.54 6.38 -13.47
N LYS A 301 -8.70 7.64 -13.06
CA LYS A 301 -7.76 8.72 -13.36
C LYS A 301 -6.85 8.93 -12.15
N ILE A 302 -5.54 8.84 -12.37
CA ILE A 302 -4.55 9.04 -11.32
C ILE A 302 -4.19 10.52 -11.24
N PRO A 303 -4.34 11.15 -10.05
CA PRO A 303 -3.96 12.56 -9.83
C PRO A 303 -2.45 12.77 -10.01
N ARG A 304 -2.05 13.99 -10.34
CA ARG A 304 -0.63 14.38 -10.36
C ARG A 304 -0.07 14.45 -8.93
N TRP A 305 1.24 14.17 -8.79
CA TRP A 305 1.88 14.21 -7.49
C TRP A 305 1.88 15.61 -6.86
N GLU A 306 1.90 16.68 -7.67
CA GLU A 306 1.84 18.06 -7.16
C GLU A 306 0.49 18.34 -6.49
N ASP A 307 -0.62 17.93 -7.13
CA ASP A 307 -1.97 18.09 -6.57
C ASP A 307 -2.14 17.25 -5.30
N ALA A 308 -1.57 16.03 -5.30
CA ALA A 308 -1.58 15.12 -4.16
C ALA A 308 -0.80 15.71 -2.97
N LEU A 309 0.39 16.26 -3.22
CA LEU A 309 1.22 16.92 -2.21
C LEU A 309 0.52 18.13 -1.61
N GLU A 310 -0.10 18.99 -2.43
CA GLU A 310 -0.86 20.15 -1.95
C GLU A 310 -2.01 19.72 -1.03
N ARG A 311 -2.76 18.68 -1.39
CA ARG A 311 -3.84 18.14 -0.55
C ARG A 311 -3.32 17.60 0.79
N CYS A 312 -2.18 16.92 0.78
CA CYS A 312 -1.56 16.40 2.00
C CYS A 312 -1.08 17.56 2.91
N ILE A 313 -0.32 18.52 2.36
CA ILE A 313 0.23 19.63 3.14
C ILE A 313 -0.86 20.48 3.80
N LYS A 314 -2.01 20.68 3.13
CA LYS A 314 -3.17 21.39 3.73
C LYS A 314 -3.74 20.67 4.96
N LYS A 315 -3.53 19.37 5.12
CA LYS A 315 -3.97 18.62 6.29
C LYS A 315 -2.89 18.50 7.38
N ILE A 316 -1.63 18.68 7.02
CA ILE A 316 -0.55 18.73 8.01
C ILE A 316 -0.68 20.08 8.73
N ASN A 317 -0.87 20.04 10.06
CA ASN A 317 -0.80 21.25 10.88
C ASN A 317 0.64 21.73 10.92
N ILE A 318 0.95 22.72 10.08
CA ILE A 318 2.29 23.32 9.92
C ILE A 318 2.51 24.43 10.94
#